data_9435e5e3a84914d265d7a56b017a7bf9
#
_entry.id   9435e5e3a84914d265d7a56b017a7bf9
#
_cell.length_a   1.000
_cell.length_b   1.000
_cell.length_c   1.000
_cell.angle_alpha   90.00
_cell.angle_beta   90.00
_cell.angle_gamma   90.00
#
_symmetry.space_group_name_H-M   'P 1'
#
loop_
_entity.id
_entity.type
_entity.pdbx_description
1 polymer ?
#
loop_
_entity_poly.entity_id
_entity_poly.type
_entity_poly.pdbx_seq_one_letter_code
_entity_poly.pdbx_strand_id
1 'polypeptide(L)'
;MSEASVIGQIYFEDVQVGDAIPPLVTAPVTHLQLVKYAGASGDFNPLHTDPQIGEMIGVGGIIAHGMLIMGFAGQLLSDYVGPLALKKFGVRFKGMTHLGDVITCSGTITEKYEEQGEGRIAGKLRAVDQSGDVKVAGTFVAALPRRA
;
A
#
# COMPACT_ATOMS: atom_id res chain seq x y z
N MET A 1 -6.01 -19.35 -14.64
CA MET A 1 -5.10 -18.25 -15.04
C MET A 1 -5.87 -16.96 -14.85
N SER A 2 -5.52 -16.19 -13.86
CA SER A 2 -6.03 -14.83 -13.80
C SER A 2 -5.38 -14.06 -14.93
N GLU A 3 -6.17 -13.53 -15.83
CA GLU A 3 -5.70 -12.51 -16.75
C GLU A 3 -5.09 -11.39 -15.92
N ALA A 4 -3.77 -11.24 -16.01
CA ALA A 4 -3.14 -10.03 -15.54
C ALA A 4 -3.80 -8.91 -16.36
N SER A 5 -4.67 -8.14 -15.73
CA SER A 5 -5.20 -6.95 -16.36
C SER A 5 -3.99 -6.10 -16.74
N VAL A 6 -3.75 -5.99 -18.04
CA VAL A 6 -2.81 -5.00 -18.54
C VAL A 6 -3.37 -3.66 -18.09
N ILE A 7 -2.77 -3.12 -17.04
CA ILE A 7 -3.15 -1.81 -16.54
C ILE A 7 -2.81 -0.86 -17.68
N GLY A 8 -3.84 -0.36 -18.34
CA GLY A 8 -3.68 0.63 -19.40
C GLY A 8 -3.01 1.88 -18.82
N GLN A 9 -2.21 2.54 -19.64
CA GLN A 9 -1.63 3.83 -19.28
C GLN A 9 -2.73 4.80 -18.87
N ILE A 10 -2.61 5.39 -17.67
CA ILE A 10 -3.49 6.45 -17.21
C ILE A 10 -2.89 7.82 -17.57
N TYR A 11 -3.71 8.73 -18.08
CA TYR A 11 -3.30 10.07 -18.47
C TYR A 11 -3.89 11.13 -17.52
N PHE A 12 -3.23 12.26 -17.46
CA PHE A 12 -3.68 13.37 -16.61
C PHE A 12 -5.14 13.76 -16.86
N GLU A 13 -5.58 13.74 -18.12
CA GLU A 13 -6.95 14.07 -18.50
C GLU A 13 -7.98 13.04 -18.04
N ASP A 14 -7.56 11.81 -17.74
CA ASP A 14 -8.46 10.72 -17.33
C ASP A 14 -8.87 10.79 -15.85
N VAL A 15 -8.14 11.57 -15.05
CA VAL A 15 -8.30 11.61 -13.59
C VAL A 15 -9.04 12.86 -13.16
N GLN A 16 -9.98 12.71 -12.24
CA GLN A 16 -10.72 13.82 -11.64
C GLN A 16 -10.58 13.81 -10.12
N VAL A 17 -10.62 14.98 -9.49
CA VAL A 17 -10.72 15.09 -8.03
C VAL A 17 -11.96 14.37 -7.54
N GLY A 18 -11.82 13.56 -6.51
CA GLY A 18 -12.89 12.71 -5.99
C GLY A 18 -12.89 11.27 -6.53
N ASP A 19 -12.10 10.98 -7.57
CA ASP A 19 -11.99 9.63 -8.08
C ASP A 19 -11.45 8.67 -7.02
N ALA A 20 -12.04 7.48 -6.94
CA ALA A 20 -11.54 6.39 -6.13
C ALA A 20 -10.48 5.60 -6.91
N ILE A 21 -9.38 5.29 -6.26
CA ILE A 21 -8.41 4.33 -6.80
C ILE A 21 -9.00 2.92 -6.66
N PRO A 22 -8.98 2.07 -7.70
CA PRO A 22 -9.43 0.69 -7.58
C PRO A 22 -8.74 0.00 -6.41
N PRO A 23 -9.49 -0.60 -5.47
CA PRO A 23 -8.91 -1.16 -4.26
C PRO A 23 -8.03 -2.37 -4.53
N LEU A 24 -7.00 -2.54 -3.71
CA LEU A 24 -6.16 -3.72 -3.68
C LEU A 24 -6.52 -4.53 -2.43
N VAL A 25 -6.93 -5.78 -2.60
CA VAL A 25 -7.22 -6.70 -1.50
C VAL A 25 -6.18 -7.81 -1.51
N THR A 26 -5.45 -7.98 -0.41
CA THR A 26 -4.41 -9.00 -0.30
C THR A 26 -5.00 -10.37 0.07
N ALA A 27 -4.23 -11.43 -0.17
CA ALA A 27 -4.45 -12.70 0.49
C ALA A 27 -4.19 -12.55 2.01
N PRO A 28 -4.72 -13.47 2.85
CA PRO A 28 -4.40 -13.44 4.28
C PRO A 28 -2.88 -13.49 4.51
N VAL A 29 -2.40 -12.70 5.44
CA VAL A 29 -0.97 -12.67 5.80
C VAL A 29 -0.57 -14.02 6.39
N THR A 30 0.50 -14.62 5.87
CA THR A 30 1.02 -15.91 6.30
C THR A 30 2.37 -15.80 6.98
N HIS A 31 2.69 -16.76 7.84
CA HIS A 31 4.00 -16.85 8.47
C HIS A 31 5.13 -16.94 7.42
N LEU A 32 4.94 -17.78 6.40
CA LEU A 32 5.92 -17.92 5.31
C LEU A 32 6.16 -16.59 4.58
N GLN A 33 5.13 -15.80 4.35
CA GLN A 33 5.26 -14.47 3.76
C GLN A 33 6.17 -13.57 4.59
N LEU A 34 6.02 -13.58 5.91
CA LEU A 34 6.85 -12.76 6.81
C LEU A 34 8.29 -13.25 6.86
N VAL A 35 8.53 -14.57 6.82
CA VAL A 35 9.88 -15.13 6.72
C VAL A 35 10.55 -14.68 5.42
N LYS A 36 9.85 -14.75 4.30
CA LYS A 36 10.36 -14.27 3.00
C LYS A 36 10.65 -12.77 3.03
N TYR A 37 9.74 -12.00 3.61
CA TYR A 37 9.93 -10.56 3.71
C TYR A 37 11.10 -10.19 4.62
N ALA A 38 11.29 -10.89 5.74
CA ALA A 38 12.45 -10.71 6.60
C ALA A 38 13.76 -10.89 5.82
N GLY A 39 13.84 -11.92 4.99
CA GLY A 39 14.98 -12.17 4.13
C GLY A 39 15.19 -11.09 3.07
N ALA A 40 14.12 -10.64 2.43
CA ALA A 40 14.17 -9.64 1.38
C ALA A 40 14.51 -8.23 1.92
N SER A 41 13.96 -7.87 3.08
CA SER A 41 14.13 -6.54 3.68
C SER A 41 15.36 -6.42 4.58
N GLY A 42 15.88 -7.54 5.07
CA GLY A 42 16.92 -7.55 6.10
C GLY A 42 16.41 -7.25 7.51
N ASP A 43 15.10 -7.16 7.70
CA ASP A 43 14.48 -6.98 9.02
C ASP A 43 14.16 -8.33 9.64
N PHE A 44 15.11 -8.84 10.42
CA PHE A 44 15.03 -10.14 11.11
C PHE A 44 14.57 -10.03 12.56
N ASN A 45 13.86 -8.95 12.90
CA ASN A 45 13.33 -8.84 14.26
C ASN A 45 12.42 -10.05 14.55
N PRO A 46 12.68 -10.81 15.62
CA PRO A 46 11.94 -12.04 15.92
C PRO A 46 10.44 -11.83 16.19
N LEU A 47 9.99 -10.58 16.42
CA LEU A 47 8.56 -10.24 16.48
C LEU A 47 7.79 -10.68 15.24
N HIS A 48 8.46 -10.75 14.10
CA HIS A 48 7.84 -11.07 12.83
C HIS A 48 7.90 -12.55 12.46
N THR A 49 8.64 -13.35 13.23
CA THR A 49 8.87 -14.77 12.88
C THR A 49 8.73 -15.76 14.02
N ASP A 50 8.83 -15.30 15.27
CA ASP A 50 8.73 -16.16 16.44
C ASP A 50 7.46 -15.84 17.26
N PRO A 51 6.48 -16.78 17.29
CA PRO A 51 5.23 -16.54 18.01
C PRO A 51 5.42 -16.36 19.53
N GLN A 52 6.46 -16.96 20.12
CA GLN A 52 6.71 -16.85 21.56
C GLN A 52 7.09 -15.42 21.95
N ILE A 53 7.85 -14.73 21.12
CA ILE A 53 8.25 -13.34 21.36
C ILE A 53 7.01 -12.44 21.41
N GLY A 54 6.10 -12.58 20.46
CA GLY A 54 4.86 -11.80 20.43
C GLY A 54 3.97 -12.03 21.64
N GLU A 55 3.88 -13.27 22.12
CA GLU A 55 3.14 -13.60 23.32
C GLU A 55 3.80 -13.00 24.57
N MET A 56 5.13 -13.10 24.67
CA MET A 56 5.88 -12.55 25.82
C MET A 56 5.70 -11.05 26.00
N ILE A 57 5.63 -10.30 24.92
CA ILE A 57 5.48 -8.84 24.96
C ILE A 57 4.02 -8.36 24.87
N GLY A 58 3.06 -9.29 24.78
CA GLY A 58 1.64 -8.98 24.84
C GLY A 58 1.02 -8.45 23.55
N VAL A 59 1.63 -8.71 22.39
CA VAL A 59 1.06 -8.30 21.09
C VAL A 59 0.24 -9.41 20.41
N GLY A 60 0.10 -10.56 21.07
CA GLY A 60 -0.80 -11.63 20.58
C GLY A 60 -0.22 -12.49 19.45
N GLY A 61 1.06 -12.86 19.56
CA GLY A 61 1.74 -13.69 18.58
C GLY A 61 2.54 -12.89 17.55
N ILE A 62 2.75 -13.47 16.38
CA ILE A 62 3.52 -12.82 15.31
C ILE A 62 2.77 -11.59 14.77
N ILE A 63 3.50 -10.50 14.59
CA ILE A 63 3.02 -9.32 13.87
C ILE A 63 3.79 -9.11 12.58
N ALA A 64 3.11 -8.61 11.56
CA ALA A 64 3.72 -8.29 10.27
C ALA A 64 4.61 -7.05 10.37
N HIS A 65 5.64 -7.02 9.54
CA HIS A 65 6.45 -5.81 9.35
C HIS A 65 5.56 -4.67 8.87
N GLY A 66 5.66 -3.51 9.52
CA GLY A 66 4.93 -2.31 9.08
C GLY A 66 5.24 -1.96 7.63
N MET A 67 6.51 -2.09 7.24
CA MET A 67 6.94 -1.82 5.86
C MET A 67 6.35 -2.78 4.83
N LEU A 68 5.96 -3.99 5.20
CA LEU A 68 5.22 -4.88 4.29
C LEU A 68 3.84 -4.29 3.98
N ILE A 69 3.16 -3.77 4.98
CA ILE A 69 1.84 -3.14 4.81
C ILE A 69 1.97 -1.84 3.99
N MET A 70 3.00 -1.05 4.23
CA MET A 70 3.31 0.10 3.37
C MET A 70 3.58 -0.35 1.92
N GLY A 71 4.22 -1.50 1.74
CA GLY A 71 4.44 -2.10 0.42
C GLY A 71 3.14 -2.43 -0.31
N PHE A 72 2.14 -2.94 0.39
CA PHE A 72 0.81 -3.17 -0.20
C PHE A 72 0.17 -1.85 -0.65
N ALA A 73 0.24 -0.81 0.17
CA ALA A 73 -0.25 0.52 -0.19
C ALA A 73 0.52 1.10 -1.39
N GLY A 74 1.83 0.89 -1.43
CA GLY A 74 2.65 1.28 -2.58
C GLY A 74 2.27 0.54 -3.86
N GLN A 75 1.93 -0.73 -3.77
CA GLN A 75 1.43 -1.52 -4.89
C GLN A 75 0.10 -0.98 -5.42
N LEU A 76 -0.82 -0.58 -4.55
CA LEU A 76 -2.05 0.11 -4.96
C LEU A 76 -1.73 1.29 -5.88
N LEU A 77 -0.76 2.10 -5.49
CA LEU A 77 -0.38 3.30 -6.25
C LEU A 77 0.33 2.95 -7.55
N SER A 78 1.32 2.06 -7.51
CA SER A 78 2.08 1.67 -8.71
C SER A 78 1.21 0.93 -9.72
N ASP A 79 0.21 0.17 -9.27
CA ASP A 79 -0.77 -0.46 -10.14
C ASP A 79 -1.68 0.58 -10.81
N TYR A 80 -1.97 1.68 -10.11
CA TYR A 80 -2.86 2.73 -10.62
C TYR A 80 -2.17 3.69 -11.59
N VAL A 81 -1.01 4.23 -11.20
CA VAL A 81 -0.33 5.28 -11.98
C VAL A 81 0.91 4.79 -12.72
N GLY A 82 1.34 3.58 -12.47
CA GLY A 82 2.63 3.05 -12.92
C GLY A 82 3.78 3.45 -11.98
N PRO A 83 4.83 2.63 -11.92
CA PRO A 83 5.93 2.82 -10.96
C PRO A 83 6.76 4.08 -11.22
N LEU A 84 6.84 4.54 -12.47
CA LEU A 84 7.64 5.71 -12.85
C LEU A 84 6.93 7.04 -12.60
N ALA A 85 5.61 7.02 -12.43
CA ALA A 85 4.82 8.23 -12.23
C ALA A 85 4.84 8.73 -10.77
N LEU A 86 5.06 7.84 -9.82
CA LEU A 86 5.01 8.17 -8.40
C LEU A 86 6.18 9.09 -8.02
N LYS A 87 5.86 10.29 -7.51
CA LYS A 87 6.85 11.31 -7.11
C LYS A 87 7.05 11.38 -5.62
N LYS A 88 5.98 11.15 -4.84
CA LYS A 88 6.02 11.21 -3.39
C LYS A 88 5.02 10.23 -2.81
N PHE A 89 5.43 9.54 -1.76
CA PHE A 89 4.60 8.60 -1.05
C PHE A 89 5.06 8.53 0.41
N GLY A 90 4.14 8.72 1.33
CA GLY A 90 4.43 8.63 2.76
C GLY A 90 3.20 8.16 3.53
N VAL A 91 3.44 7.43 4.61
CA VAL A 91 2.38 6.92 5.49
C VAL A 91 2.75 7.11 6.95
N ARG A 92 1.71 7.04 7.79
CA ARG A 92 1.84 6.83 9.23
C ARG A 92 1.37 5.43 9.56
N PHE A 93 2.14 4.73 10.39
CA PHE A 93 1.78 3.42 10.90
C PHE A 93 0.85 3.58 12.10
N LYS A 94 -0.33 2.96 12.05
CA LYS A 94 -1.40 3.17 13.03
C LYS A 94 -1.82 1.92 13.79
N GLY A 95 -1.48 0.75 13.29
CA GLY A 95 -1.92 -0.50 13.92
C GLY A 95 -1.04 -1.67 13.54
N MET A 96 -1.08 -2.71 14.36
CA MET A 96 -0.38 -3.97 14.13
C MET A 96 -1.21 -4.90 13.27
N THR A 97 -0.55 -5.62 12.37
CA THR A 97 -1.17 -6.64 11.52
C THR A 97 -0.73 -8.01 11.99
N HIS A 98 -1.68 -8.93 12.15
CA HIS A 98 -1.44 -10.30 12.60
C HIS A 98 -1.55 -11.30 11.46
N LEU A 99 -1.08 -12.52 11.69
CA LEU A 99 -1.29 -13.62 10.75
C LEU A 99 -2.79 -13.83 10.51
N GLY A 100 -3.15 -14.06 9.26
CA GLY A 100 -4.53 -14.24 8.83
C GLY A 100 -5.27 -12.96 8.47
N ASP A 101 -4.73 -11.80 8.80
CA ASP A 101 -5.36 -10.53 8.43
C ASP A 101 -5.38 -10.36 6.91
N VAL A 102 -6.50 -9.90 6.40
CA VAL A 102 -6.72 -9.55 4.99
C VAL A 102 -6.68 -8.02 4.88
N ILE A 103 -5.76 -7.51 4.11
CA ILE A 103 -5.55 -6.07 4.00
C ILE A 103 -6.22 -5.54 2.74
N THR A 104 -7.04 -4.52 2.91
CA THR A 104 -7.64 -3.75 1.82
C THR A 104 -7.01 -2.37 1.77
N CYS A 105 -6.36 -2.08 0.66
CA CYS A 105 -5.80 -0.75 0.37
C CYS A 105 -6.78 0.01 -0.52
N SER A 106 -7.03 1.27 -0.19
CA SER A 106 -7.91 2.15 -0.93
C SER A 106 -7.37 3.57 -0.94
N GLY A 107 -7.79 4.37 -1.89
CA GLY A 107 -7.35 5.75 -2.00
C GLY A 107 -8.31 6.61 -2.80
N THR A 108 -8.15 7.91 -2.66
CA THR A 108 -8.98 8.92 -3.32
C THR A 108 -8.11 10.06 -3.82
N ILE A 109 -8.39 10.55 -5.02
CA ILE A 109 -7.72 11.72 -5.59
C ILE A 109 -8.29 12.98 -4.94
N THR A 110 -7.41 13.78 -4.34
CA THR A 110 -7.79 15.01 -3.62
C THR A 110 -7.41 16.27 -4.36
N GLU A 111 -6.40 16.23 -5.22
CA GLU A 111 -5.92 17.39 -5.96
C GLU A 111 -5.49 17.00 -7.38
N LYS A 112 -5.66 17.95 -8.29
CA LYS A 112 -5.20 17.87 -9.65
C LYS A 112 -4.66 19.24 -10.04
N TYR A 113 -3.39 19.31 -10.43
CA TYR A 113 -2.70 20.59 -10.64
C TYR A 113 -1.54 20.47 -11.61
N GLU A 114 -0.95 21.60 -11.97
CA GLU A 114 0.29 21.65 -12.75
C GLU A 114 1.43 22.16 -11.90
N GLU A 115 2.59 21.57 -12.05
CA GLU A 115 3.81 22.01 -11.41
C GLU A 115 5.00 21.69 -12.31
N GLN A 116 5.85 22.69 -12.56
CA GLN A 116 7.05 22.51 -13.40
C GLN A 116 6.74 21.93 -14.79
N GLY A 117 5.61 22.29 -15.37
CA GLY A 117 5.17 21.78 -16.67
C GLY A 117 4.59 20.37 -16.64
N GLU A 118 4.51 19.74 -15.47
CA GLU A 118 3.95 18.41 -15.31
C GLU A 118 2.50 18.46 -14.82
N GLY A 119 1.65 17.59 -15.38
CA GLY A 119 0.31 17.34 -14.84
C GLY A 119 0.43 16.43 -13.63
N ARG A 120 0.10 16.94 -12.45
CA ARG A 120 0.23 16.21 -11.19
C ARG A 120 -1.12 15.94 -10.54
N ILE A 121 -1.22 14.79 -9.91
CA ILE A 121 -2.31 14.42 -9.03
C ILE A 121 -1.76 14.15 -7.63
N ALA A 122 -2.56 14.47 -6.63
CA ALA A 122 -2.29 14.11 -5.26
C ALA A 122 -3.52 13.42 -4.68
N GLY A 123 -3.30 12.59 -3.70
CA GLY A 123 -4.39 11.88 -3.04
C GLY A 123 -4.00 11.37 -1.68
N LYS A 124 -4.97 10.74 -1.05
CA LYS A 124 -4.82 10.06 0.23
C LYS A 124 -5.15 8.58 0.06
N LEU A 125 -4.55 7.78 0.90
CA LEU A 125 -4.72 6.33 0.90
C LEU A 125 -4.71 5.77 2.31
N ARG A 126 -5.22 4.58 2.44
CA ARG A 126 -5.16 3.81 3.68
C ARG A 126 -5.17 2.32 3.40
N ALA A 127 -4.66 1.56 4.36
CA ALA A 127 -4.77 0.10 4.39
C ALA A 127 -5.47 -0.30 5.69
N VAL A 128 -6.49 -1.13 5.58
CA VAL A 128 -7.31 -1.60 6.70
C VAL A 128 -7.37 -3.12 6.71
N ASP A 129 -7.58 -3.71 7.88
CA ASP A 129 -7.84 -5.14 7.98
C ASP A 129 -9.32 -5.47 7.72
N GLN A 130 -9.69 -6.74 7.86
CA GLN A 130 -11.06 -7.22 7.66
C GLN A 130 -12.08 -6.65 8.65
N SER A 131 -11.63 -6.09 9.77
CA SER A 131 -12.48 -5.44 10.78
C SER A 131 -12.61 -3.94 10.54
N GLY A 132 -11.90 -3.39 9.57
CA GLY A 132 -11.86 -1.96 9.30
C GLY A 132 -10.82 -1.19 10.11
N ASP A 133 -9.99 -1.87 10.90
CA ASP A 133 -8.91 -1.22 11.66
C ASP A 133 -7.82 -0.72 10.71
N VAL A 134 -7.49 0.56 10.83
CA VAL A 134 -6.49 1.21 9.99
C VAL A 134 -5.08 0.80 10.42
N LYS A 135 -4.33 0.25 9.48
CA LYS A 135 -2.94 -0.16 9.69
C LYS A 135 -1.95 0.91 9.26
N VAL A 136 -2.20 1.50 8.09
CA VAL A 136 -1.44 2.66 7.61
C VAL A 136 -2.41 3.64 6.94
N ALA A 137 -2.05 4.93 6.99
CA ALA A 137 -2.73 5.99 6.26
C ALA A 137 -1.70 7.02 5.81
N GLY A 138 -1.90 7.59 4.63
CA GLY A 138 -0.93 8.53 4.08
C GLY A 138 -1.39 9.25 2.85
N THR A 139 -0.43 9.83 2.16
CA THR A 139 -0.64 10.66 0.97
C THR A 139 0.37 10.30 -0.11
N PHE A 140 0.05 10.69 -1.33
CA PHE A 140 0.94 10.52 -2.47
C PHE A 140 0.83 11.68 -3.46
N VAL A 141 1.84 11.81 -4.30
CA VAL A 141 1.86 12.69 -5.47
C VAL A 141 2.38 11.88 -6.65
N ALA A 142 1.72 12.00 -7.79
CA ALA A 142 2.16 11.40 -9.04
C ALA A 142 2.15 12.43 -10.18
N ALA A 143 3.06 12.27 -11.13
CA ALA A 143 3.07 13.05 -12.36
C ALA A 143 2.62 12.13 -13.51
N LEU A 144 1.53 12.49 -14.16
CA LEU A 144 0.94 11.70 -15.22
C LEU A 144 1.27 12.26 -16.61
N PRO A 145 1.46 11.39 -17.61
CA PRO A 145 1.59 11.85 -18.97
C PRO A 145 0.28 12.51 -19.45
N ARG A 146 0.42 13.38 -20.42
CA ARG A 146 -0.72 14.00 -21.11
C ARG A 146 -0.96 13.31 -22.43
N ARG A 147 -2.21 13.32 -22.87
CA ARG A 147 -2.53 12.91 -24.24
C ARG A 147 -1.95 13.92 -25.22
N ALA A 148 -1.45 13.41 -26.32
CA ALA A 148 -0.95 14.24 -27.42
C ALA A 148 -2.09 14.94 -28.15
#